data_2cdb612f83dd7ed2dbfcae39d19827d1
#
_entry.id   2cdb612f83dd7ed2dbfcae39d19827d1
#
_cell.length_a   1.000
_cell.length_b   1.000
_cell.length_c   1.000
_cell.angle_alpha   90.00
_cell.angle_beta   90.00
_cell.angle_gamma   90.00
#
_symmetry.space_group_name_H-M   'P 1'
#
loop_
_entity.id
_entity.type
_entity.pdbx_description
1 polymer ?
#
loop_
_entity_poly.entity_id
_entity_poly.type
_entity_poly.pdbx_seq_one_letter_code
_entity_poly.pdbx_strand_id
1 'polypeptide(L)'
;QMTDDAAAIVYDEIQKTDVLTGAKYISFAEGVENGMIRFVGDDCKKALYDAIEARQVRPGLCKTAGLKLVYSPLNGSGLVPVTHVLNDMGITDITIVPEQEYPNGYFTTCSYPNPEIFEALKLGLDLATKTGADLMLATDPDADRVGIAMKCPDGSYELVSGNEMGALLLDYICAGRIEKGTMPKDPVAVKSIVSTPLADAIAAHYGVEMRSVLTGFKWIGDQIANLEAAGEVDRFIFGFEESYGYLAGPYVRDKDAVIGSMLICEMAAYYRSIGSSIKQRLEEIYKEYGRYLNKVDSFEFPGLTGMEKMASIMQKLRDNPPTELAGHKVVKVTDYKKPEETGLPAANVLIYALENGATVVVRPSGTEPKIKTYFTTLGKDLADAQAQKDALAAAIEPILA
;
A
#
# COMPACT_ATOMS: atom_id res chain seq x y z
N GLN A 1 14.06 3.61 8.14
CA GLN A 1 12.95 3.36 9.08
C GLN A 1 13.49 2.99 10.46
N MET A 2 12.78 3.44 11.49
CA MET A 2 13.13 3.14 12.87
C MET A 2 12.56 1.76 13.24
N THR A 3 13.45 0.84 13.64
CA THR A 3 13.08 -0.47 14.17
C THR A 3 12.67 -0.39 15.64
N ASP A 4 12.11 -1.48 16.18
CA ASP A 4 11.55 -1.48 17.55
C ASP A 4 12.60 -1.18 18.62
N ASP A 5 13.85 -1.64 18.46
CA ASP A 5 14.95 -1.37 19.40
C ASP A 5 15.30 0.12 19.45
N ALA A 6 15.39 0.77 18.28
CA ALA A 6 15.64 2.21 18.18
C ALA A 6 14.46 3.02 18.73
N ALA A 7 13.21 2.56 18.46
CA ALA A 7 12.01 3.19 18.98
C ALA A 7 11.95 3.11 20.52
N ALA A 8 12.35 1.99 21.14
CA ALA A 8 12.42 1.85 22.58
C ALA A 8 13.36 2.87 23.22
N ILE A 9 14.54 3.10 22.64
CA ILE A 9 15.52 4.11 23.12
C ILE A 9 14.90 5.51 23.08
N VAL A 10 14.23 5.87 21.97
CA VAL A 10 13.57 7.17 21.83
C VAL A 10 12.42 7.31 22.83
N TYR A 11 11.63 6.24 23.01
CA TYR A 11 10.52 6.24 23.95
C TYR A 11 10.99 6.44 25.39
N ASP A 12 12.11 5.81 25.80
CA ASP A 12 12.70 6.00 27.11
C ASP A 12 13.14 7.46 27.36
N GLU A 13 13.63 8.16 26.35
CA GLU A 13 13.95 9.58 26.45
C GLU A 13 12.70 10.46 26.52
N ILE A 14 11.64 10.12 25.79
CA ILE A 14 10.34 10.80 25.85
C ILE A 14 9.77 10.71 27.28
N GLN A 15 9.84 9.52 27.92
CA GLN A 15 9.33 9.33 29.29
C GLN A 15 10.05 10.18 30.34
N LYS A 16 11.32 10.55 30.09
CA LYS A 16 12.12 11.42 30.99
C LYS A 16 11.87 12.91 30.77
N THR A 17 11.16 13.28 29.69
CA THR A 17 10.95 14.66 29.27
C THR A 17 9.56 15.12 29.70
N ASP A 18 9.46 16.24 30.42
CA ASP A 18 8.18 16.87 30.72
C ASP A 18 7.53 17.36 29.43
N VAL A 19 6.27 16.94 29.20
CA VAL A 19 5.56 17.18 27.93
C VAL A 19 5.30 18.68 27.68
N LEU A 20 5.13 19.48 28.75
CA LEU A 20 4.80 20.89 28.63
C LEU A 20 6.01 21.81 28.67
N THR A 21 7.04 21.45 29.44
CA THR A 21 8.17 22.32 29.74
C THR A 21 9.53 21.76 29.33
N GLY A 22 9.62 20.48 28.99
CA GLY A 22 10.87 19.80 28.70
C GLY A 22 11.43 20.06 27.30
N ALA A 23 10.60 20.52 26.36
CA ALA A 23 11.04 20.81 25.00
C ALA A 23 11.95 22.05 24.97
N LYS A 24 13.12 21.91 24.34
CA LYS A 24 14.01 23.03 24.04
C LYS A 24 13.74 23.53 22.63
N TYR A 25 13.56 24.83 22.46
CA TYR A 25 13.33 25.43 21.16
C TYR A 25 14.02 26.78 21.01
N ILE A 26 14.28 27.12 19.78
CA ILE A 26 14.82 28.43 19.35
C ILE A 26 13.83 29.05 18.36
N SER A 27 13.98 30.32 18.05
CA SER A 27 13.19 30.92 16.98
C SER A 27 13.57 30.34 15.62
N PHE A 28 12.63 30.34 14.67
CA PHE A 28 12.90 29.88 13.31
C PHE A 28 14.03 30.67 12.65
N ALA A 29 14.05 32.01 12.83
CA ALA A 29 15.07 32.89 12.28
C ALA A 29 16.47 32.54 12.83
N GLU A 30 16.58 32.35 14.14
CA GLU A 30 17.85 31.92 14.78
C GLU A 30 18.29 30.55 14.28
N GLY A 31 17.35 29.60 14.12
CA GLY A 31 17.65 28.27 13.59
C GLY A 31 18.19 28.28 12.16
N VAL A 32 17.67 29.19 11.31
CA VAL A 32 18.17 29.41 9.96
C VAL A 32 19.54 30.09 9.98
N GLU A 33 19.71 31.15 10.79
CA GLU A 33 20.95 31.91 10.88
C GLU A 33 22.13 31.07 11.36
N ASN A 34 21.91 30.23 12.38
CA ASN A 34 22.96 29.36 12.92
C ASN A 34 23.13 28.03 12.18
N GLY A 35 22.32 27.77 11.14
CA GLY A 35 22.39 26.58 10.29
C GLY A 35 21.78 25.30 10.89
N MET A 36 21.06 25.39 12.01
CA MET A 36 20.29 24.24 12.55
C MET A 36 19.07 23.93 11.67
N ILE A 37 18.49 24.94 11.03
CA ILE A 37 17.43 24.78 10.06
C ILE A 37 18.00 25.06 8.67
N ARG A 38 17.87 24.08 7.77
CA ARG A 38 18.30 24.19 6.38
C ARG A 38 17.17 23.79 5.46
N PHE A 39 16.99 24.53 4.37
CA PHE A 39 16.10 24.13 3.29
C PHE A 39 16.77 23.09 2.41
N VAL A 40 15.96 22.13 1.96
CA VAL A 40 16.39 21.11 0.98
C VAL A 40 16.71 21.80 -0.34
N GLY A 41 17.93 21.61 -0.83
CA GLY A 41 18.42 22.18 -2.09
C GLY A 41 17.92 21.43 -3.32
N ASP A 42 18.11 22.04 -4.50
CA ASP A 42 17.70 21.44 -5.77
C ASP A 42 18.55 20.22 -6.15
N ASP A 43 19.77 20.12 -5.63
CA ASP A 43 20.64 18.94 -5.74
C ASP A 43 20.01 17.70 -5.07
N CYS A 44 19.42 17.87 -3.89
CA CYS A 44 18.75 16.79 -3.18
C CYS A 44 17.46 16.38 -3.90
N LYS A 45 16.66 17.36 -4.38
CA LYS A 45 15.45 17.09 -5.18
C LYS A 45 15.80 16.33 -6.46
N LYS A 46 16.85 16.80 -7.16
CA LYS A 46 17.32 16.13 -8.38
C LYS A 46 17.75 14.70 -8.11
N ALA A 47 18.49 14.46 -7.03
CA ALA A 47 18.94 13.11 -6.66
C ALA A 47 17.74 12.17 -6.41
N LEU A 48 16.66 12.66 -5.78
CA LEU A 48 15.43 11.89 -5.59
C LEU A 48 14.75 11.58 -6.93
N TYR A 49 14.57 12.60 -7.80
CA TYR A 49 13.91 12.41 -9.08
C TYR A 49 14.69 11.48 -9.99
N ASP A 50 16.02 11.64 -10.10
CA ASP A 50 16.90 10.73 -10.85
C ASP A 50 16.76 9.27 -10.33
N ALA A 51 16.67 9.08 -9.01
CA ALA A 51 16.52 7.75 -8.42
C ALA A 51 15.15 7.12 -8.73
N ILE A 52 14.08 7.90 -8.75
CA ILE A 52 12.72 7.47 -9.11
C ILE A 52 12.66 7.13 -10.60
N GLU A 53 13.10 8.05 -11.45
CA GLU A 53 13.05 7.92 -12.92
C GLU A 53 13.87 6.74 -13.44
N ALA A 54 14.99 6.43 -12.77
CA ALA A 54 15.80 5.24 -13.06
C ALA A 54 15.03 3.92 -12.85
N ARG A 55 13.85 3.95 -12.25
CA ARG A 55 12.98 2.77 -12.04
C ARG A 55 11.91 2.58 -13.10
N GLN A 56 11.84 3.45 -14.11
CA GLN A 56 10.97 3.22 -15.26
C GLN A 56 11.27 1.83 -15.87
N VAL A 57 10.22 1.08 -16.13
CA VAL A 57 10.32 -0.26 -16.74
C VAL A 57 10.47 -0.16 -18.25
N ARG A 58 9.81 0.84 -18.85
CA ARG A 58 9.81 1.12 -20.30
C ARG A 58 10.08 2.61 -20.59
N PRO A 59 11.31 3.09 -20.34
CA PRO A 59 11.66 4.50 -20.52
C PRO A 59 11.28 5.04 -21.90
N GLY A 60 10.66 6.23 -21.92
CA GLY A 60 10.25 6.91 -23.16
C GLY A 60 8.89 6.49 -23.71
N LEU A 61 8.26 5.44 -23.21
CA LEU A 61 6.95 4.96 -23.65
C LEU A 61 5.87 6.04 -23.52
N CYS A 62 5.86 6.75 -22.40
CA CYS A 62 4.81 7.72 -22.09
C CYS A 62 4.78 8.93 -23.03
N LYS A 63 5.89 9.27 -23.67
CA LYS A 63 5.99 10.41 -24.61
C LYS A 63 5.01 10.33 -25.77
N THR A 64 4.59 9.14 -26.16
CA THR A 64 3.70 8.92 -27.31
C THR A 64 2.34 8.35 -26.94
N ALA A 65 2.11 8.01 -25.67
CA ALA A 65 0.89 7.33 -25.24
C ALA A 65 -0.35 8.23 -25.19
N GLY A 66 -0.17 9.56 -25.05
CA GLY A 66 -1.27 10.54 -24.99
C GLY A 66 -2.23 10.27 -23.82
N LEU A 67 -1.70 9.87 -22.66
CA LEU A 67 -2.49 9.58 -21.47
C LEU A 67 -3.04 10.89 -20.89
N LYS A 68 -4.37 10.93 -20.66
CA LYS A 68 -5.05 12.03 -19.96
C LYS A 68 -5.27 11.67 -18.52
N LEU A 69 -4.76 12.48 -17.61
CA LEU A 69 -4.76 12.23 -16.18
C LEU A 69 -5.52 13.33 -15.43
N VAL A 70 -6.36 12.95 -14.48
CA VAL A 70 -6.78 13.82 -13.39
C VAL A 70 -5.97 13.43 -12.14
N TYR A 71 -5.37 14.42 -11.47
CA TYR A 71 -4.58 14.20 -10.27
C TYR A 71 -5.06 15.06 -9.11
N SER A 72 -5.18 14.43 -7.94
CA SER A 72 -5.39 15.11 -6.66
C SER A 72 -4.26 14.81 -5.68
N PRO A 73 -3.52 15.80 -5.18
CA PRO A 73 -2.60 15.63 -4.06
C PRO A 73 -3.31 15.59 -2.69
N LEU A 74 -4.63 15.63 -2.63
CA LEU A 74 -5.45 15.69 -1.41
C LEU A 74 -4.96 16.76 -0.41
N ASN A 75 -4.67 17.97 -0.90
CA ASN A 75 -4.09 19.07 -0.14
C ASN A 75 -2.74 18.75 0.54
N GLY A 76 -1.98 17.84 -0.03
CA GLY A 76 -0.72 17.33 0.50
C GLY A 76 0.53 17.76 -0.27
N SER A 77 1.64 17.11 0.05
CA SER A 77 2.98 17.42 -0.47
C SER A 77 3.27 16.83 -1.86
N GLY A 78 2.41 15.93 -2.36
CA GLY A 78 2.64 15.20 -3.61
C GLY A 78 2.56 16.04 -4.88
N LEU A 79 1.95 17.24 -4.85
CA LEU A 79 1.74 18.06 -6.05
C LEU A 79 3.01 18.24 -6.88
N VAL A 80 4.05 18.76 -6.28
CA VAL A 80 5.29 19.11 -6.99
C VAL A 80 6.06 17.87 -7.46
N PRO A 81 6.39 16.89 -6.60
CA PRO A 81 7.20 15.76 -7.05
C PRO A 81 6.47 14.85 -8.05
N VAL A 82 5.17 14.59 -7.87
CA VAL A 82 4.40 13.74 -8.79
C VAL A 82 4.28 14.40 -10.16
N THR A 83 3.89 15.68 -10.22
CA THR A 83 3.76 16.37 -11.51
C THR A 83 5.11 16.54 -12.20
N HIS A 84 6.19 16.75 -11.46
CA HIS A 84 7.54 16.83 -12.02
C HIS A 84 7.91 15.52 -12.72
N VAL A 85 7.89 14.39 -12.01
CA VAL A 85 8.27 13.08 -12.55
C VAL A 85 7.36 12.67 -13.73
N LEU A 86 6.05 12.92 -13.65
CA LEU A 86 5.13 12.60 -14.75
C LEU A 86 5.40 13.44 -15.99
N ASN A 87 5.68 14.74 -15.84
CA ASN A 87 6.03 15.61 -16.97
C ASN A 87 7.35 15.18 -17.63
N ASP A 88 8.38 14.85 -16.86
CA ASP A 88 9.68 14.44 -17.38
C ASP A 88 9.60 13.12 -18.15
N MET A 89 8.75 12.20 -17.72
CA MET A 89 8.50 10.97 -18.48
C MET A 89 7.59 11.16 -19.70
N GLY A 90 6.99 12.36 -19.88
CA GLY A 90 6.20 12.73 -21.06
C GLY A 90 4.68 12.71 -20.89
N ILE A 91 4.17 12.59 -19.66
CA ILE A 91 2.74 12.73 -19.36
C ILE A 91 2.48 14.20 -18.99
N THR A 92 1.98 14.97 -19.95
CA THR A 92 1.80 16.43 -19.84
C THR A 92 0.32 16.84 -19.80
N ASP A 93 -0.62 15.96 -20.15
CA ASP A 93 -2.06 16.23 -20.08
C ASP A 93 -2.58 15.85 -18.68
N ILE A 94 -2.19 16.67 -17.69
CA ILE A 94 -2.53 16.48 -16.28
C ILE A 94 -3.47 17.60 -15.85
N THR A 95 -4.70 17.25 -15.46
CA THR A 95 -5.66 18.17 -14.86
C THR A 95 -5.65 17.99 -13.35
N ILE A 96 -5.22 19.01 -12.61
CA ILE A 96 -5.22 18.98 -11.13
C ILE A 96 -6.62 19.31 -10.59
N VAL A 97 -7.03 18.65 -9.51
CA VAL A 97 -8.28 18.99 -8.78
C VAL A 97 -8.08 20.32 -8.05
N PRO A 98 -8.70 21.43 -8.46
CA PRO A 98 -8.35 22.77 -7.98
C PRO A 98 -8.54 22.95 -6.46
N GLU A 99 -9.59 22.34 -5.89
CA GLU A 99 -9.94 22.46 -4.48
C GLU A 99 -8.97 21.68 -3.56
N GLN A 100 -8.19 20.77 -4.15
CA GLN A 100 -7.26 19.89 -3.43
C GLN A 100 -5.80 20.09 -3.85
N GLU A 101 -5.52 21.10 -4.67
CA GLU A 101 -4.21 21.34 -5.28
C GLU A 101 -3.14 21.71 -4.24
N TYR A 102 -3.43 22.71 -3.41
CA TYR A 102 -2.43 23.24 -2.48
C TYR A 102 -2.59 22.69 -1.06
N PRO A 103 -1.49 22.58 -0.30
CA PRO A 103 -1.53 22.14 1.09
C PRO A 103 -2.52 22.96 1.93
N ASN A 104 -3.42 22.27 2.61
CA ASN A 104 -4.41 22.87 3.51
C ASN A 104 -4.66 21.94 4.70
N GLY A 105 -4.08 22.28 5.86
CA GLY A 105 -4.19 21.48 7.07
C GLY A 105 -5.61 21.37 7.66
N TYR A 106 -6.59 22.12 7.14
CA TYR A 106 -8.00 21.98 7.53
C TYR A 106 -8.75 20.92 6.73
N PHE A 107 -8.21 20.46 5.61
CA PHE A 107 -8.82 19.45 4.73
C PHE A 107 -10.32 19.68 4.47
N THR A 108 -10.68 20.91 4.09
CA THR A 108 -12.07 21.39 4.01
C THR A 108 -12.94 20.63 3.00
N THR A 109 -12.32 19.93 2.04
CA THR A 109 -13.00 19.15 1.01
C THR A 109 -13.01 17.65 1.30
N CYS A 110 -12.27 17.21 2.32
CA CYS A 110 -12.07 15.79 2.61
C CYS A 110 -11.66 15.60 4.08
N SER A 111 -12.57 15.15 4.94
CA SER A 111 -12.30 14.92 6.37
C SER A 111 -11.27 13.81 6.62
N TYR A 112 -11.14 12.88 5.68
CA TYR A 112 -10.16 11.79 5.69
C TYR A 112 -9.42 11.79 4.35
N PRO A 113 -8.27 12.47 4.23
CA PRO A 113 -7.50 12.55 2.99
C PRO A 113 -6.71 11.25 2.74
N ASN A 114 -7.44 10.17 2.49
CA ASN A 114 -6.89 8.84 2.24
C ASN A 114 -7.42 8.33 0.89
N PRO A 115 -6.56 7.98 -0.08
CA PRO A 115 -6.94 7.52 -1.41
C PRO A 115 -7.66 6.15 -1.43
N GLU A 116 -7.79 5.47 -0.28
CA GLU A 116 -8.63 4.28 -0.13
C GLU A 116 -10.13 4.62 -0.05
N ILE A 117 -10.47 5.86 0.30
CA ILE A 117 -11.83 6.28 0.64
C ILE A 117 -12.47 6.96 -0.56
N PHE A 118 -13.63 6.45 -0.99
CA PHE A 118 -14.37 6.96 -2.15
C PHE A 118 -14.66 8.47 -2.04
N GLU A 119 -15.05 8.93 -0.86
CA GLU A 119 -15.38 10.34 -0.58
C GLU A 119 -14.18 11.27 -0.81
N ALA A 120 -12.96 10.80 -0.51
CA ALA A 120 -11.74 11.57 -0.76
C ALA A 120 -11.48 11.76 -2.26
N LEU A 121 -11.88 10.79 -3.07
CA LEU A 121 -11.67 10.77 -4.51
C LEU A 121 -12.79 11.44 -5.31
N LYS A 122 -13.92 11.77 -4.65
CA LYS A 122 -15.14 12.23 -5.34
C LYS A 122 -14.92 13.42 -6.26
N LEU A 123 -14.22 14.47 -5.82
CA LEU A 123 -13.95 15.64 -6.65
C LEU A 123 -13.11 15.28 -7.88
N GLY A 124 -12.11 14.41 -7.70
CA GLY A 124 -11.30 13.91 -8.79
C GLY A 124 -12.10 13.06 -9.78
N LEU A 125 -13.01 12.21 -9.29
CA LEU A 125 -13.90 11.39 -10.13
C LEU A 125 -14.88 12.24 -10.93
N ASP A 126 -15.47 13.27 -10.31
CA ASP A 126 -16.37 14.22 -10.98
C ASP A 126 -15.61 14.98 -12.08
N LEU A 127 -14.36 15.39 -11.80
CA LEU A 127 -13.51 16.06 -12.76
C LEU A 127 -13.06 15.12 -13.90
N ALA A 128 -12.68 13.89 -13.57
CA ALA A 128 -12.31 12.86 -14.55
C ALA A 128 -13.47 12.54 -15.50
N THR A 129 -14.68 12.43 -14.97
CA THR A 129 -15.91 12.25 -15.77
C THR A 129 -16.13 13.44 -16.72
N LYS A 130 -15.97 14.66 -16.22
CA LYS A 130 -16.16 15.88 -17.00
C LYS A 130 -15.10 16.06 -18.11
N THR A 131 -13.85 15.72 -17.84
CA THR A 131 -12.74 15.86 -18.79
C THR A 131 -12.56 14.65 -19.70
N GLY A 132 -13.16 13.52 -19.34
CA GLY A 132 -12.99 12.24 -20.03
C GLY A 132 -11.60 11.64 -19.86
N ALA A 133 -10.94 11.91 -18.72
CA ALA A 133 -9.60 11.42 -18.41
C ALA A 133 -9.53 9.88 -18.50
N ASP A 134 -8.37 9.34 -18.85
CA ASP A 134 -8.15 7.89 -18.92
C ASP A 134 -7.97 7.28 -17.52
N LEU A 135 -7.42 8.10 -16.59
CA LEU A 135 -7.07 7.70 -15.24
C LEU A 135 -7.30 8.88 -14.27
N MET A 136 -7.83 8.59 -13.10
CA MET A 136 -7.82 9.49 -11.94
C MET A 136 -6.83 8.94 -10.91
N LEU A 137 -5.94 9.78 -10.40
CA LEU A 137 -4.89 9.44 -9.45
C LEU A 137 -4.97 10.37 -8.25
N ALA A 138 -4.80 9.84 -7.04
CA ALA A 138 -4.71 10.64 -5.83
C ALA A 138 -3.61 10.13 -4.91
N THR A 139 -2.87 11.04 -4.29
CA THR A 139 -1.92 10.75 -3.22
C THR A 139 -2.43 11.28 -1.90
N ASP A 140 -2.08 10.62 -0.79
CA ASP A 140 -2.35 11.14 0.54
C ASP A 140 -1.47 12.36 0.88
N PRO A 141 -1.70 13.06 2.02
CA PRO A 141 -1.04 14.33 2.28
C PRO A 141 0.48 14.29 2.42
N ASP A 142 1.05 13.22 2.92
CA ASP A 142 2.51 13.01 3.04
C ASP A 142 3.11 12.29 1.81
N ALA A 143 2.26 11.98 0.82
CA ALA A 143 2.63 11.39 -0.47
C ALA A 143 3.36 10.04 -0.32
N ASP A 144 2.92 9.21 0.61
CA ASP A 144 3.42 7.85 0.78
C ASP A 144 2.47 6.78 0.23
N ARG A 145 1.18 7.13 -0.05
CA ARG A 145 0.17 6.26 -0.65
C ARG A 145 -0.39 6.87 -1.92
N VAL A 146 -0.74 6.01 -2.87
CA VAL A 146 -1.40 6.42 -4.12
C VAL A 146 -2.52 5.45 -4.47
N GLY A 147 -3.70 6.02 -4.72
CA GLY A 147 -4.88 5.31 -5.22
C GLY A 147 -5.30 5.81 -6.59
N ILE A 148 -6.02 4.97 -7.31
CA ILE A 148 -6.52 5.30 -8.64
C ILE A 148 -7.98 4.92 -8.84
N ALA A 149 -8.61 5.62 -9.81
CA ALA A 149 -9.79 5.13 -10.50
C ALA A 149 -9.48 5.04 -12.00
N MET A 150 -9.73 3.88 -12.57
CA MET A 150 -9.56 3.61 -14.00
C MET A 150 -10.87 3.80 -14.76
N LYS A 151 -10.78 4.34 -15.98
CA LYS A 151 -11.92 4.47 -16.87
C LYS A 151 -12.35 3.11 -17.41
N CYS A 152 -13.64 2.79 -17.29
CA CYS A 152 -14.24 1.61 -17.86
C CYS A 152 -14.70 1.84 -19.31
N PRO A 153 -14.96 0.76 -20.09
CA PRO A 153 -15.43 0.89 -21.49
C PRO A 153 -16.77 1.63 -21.64
N ASP A 154 -17.63 1.60 -20.63
CA ASP A 154 -18.91 2.32 -20.59
C ASP A 154 -18.76 3.80 -20.21
N GLY A 155 -17.54 4.26 -19.93
CA GLY A 155 -17.21 5.62 -19.52
C GLY A 155 -17.30 5.89 -18.00
N SER A 156 -17.74 4.91 -17.21
CA SER A 156 -17.68 4.98 -15.74
C SER A 156 -16.26 4.85 -15.21
N TYR A 157 -16.07 5.11 -13.92
CA TYR A 157 -14.78 4.92 -13.23
C TYR A 157 -14.90 3.89 -12.13
N GLU A 158 -13.92 2.99 -12.06
CA GLU A 158 -13.82 1.95 -11.04
C GLU A 158 -12.55 2.14 -10.22
N LEU A 159 -12.69 2.09 -8.90
CA LEU A 159 -11.55 2.17 -7.99
C LEU A 159 -10.77 0.85 -8.02
N VAL A 160 -9.45 0.96 -7.96
CA VAL A 160 -8.55 -0.19 -7.86
C VAL A 160 -8.04 -0.28 -6.42
N SER A 161 -8.27 -1.40 -5.77
CA SER A 161 -7.79 -1.61 -4.40
C SER A 161 -6.26 -1.70 -4.32
N GLY A 162 -5.68 -1.43 -3.14
CA GLY A 162 -4.24 -1.53 -2.95
C GLY A 162 -3.69 -2.93 -3.23
N ASN A 163 -4.46 -3.97 -2.94
CA ASN A 163 -4.10 -5.35 -3.28
C ASN A 163 -4.08 -5.61 -4.78
N GLU A 164 -5.09 -5.13 -5.50
CA GLU A 164 -5.15 -5.26 -6.96
C GLU A 164 -4.03 -4.48 -7.64
N MET A 165 -3.77 -3.26 -7.17
CA MET A 165 -2.68 -2.45 -7.70
C MET A 165 -1.31 -3.05 -7.38
N GLY A 166 -1.11 -3.59 -6.18
CA GLY A 166 0.13 -4.30 -5.83
C GLY A 166 0.38 -5.50 -6.74
N ALA A 167 -0.65 -6.30 -7.04
CA ALA A 167 -0.57 -7.42 -7.97
C ALA A 167 -0.29 -6.96 -9.41
N LEU A 168 -0.99 -5.94 -9.89
CA LEU A 168 -0.80 -5.35 -11.23
C LEU A 168 0.60 -4.78 -11.41
N LEU A 169 1.13 -4.04 -10.43
CA LEU A 169 2.48 -3.48 -10.49
C LEU A 169 3.55 -4.56 -10.45
N LEU A 170 3.38 -5.60 -9.61
CA LEU A 170 4.31 -6.72 -9.57
C LEU A 170 4.37 -7.43 -10.93
N ASP A 171 3.21 -7.75 -11.52
CA ASP A 171 3.11 -8.35 -12.84
C ASP A 171 3.77 -7.48 -13.92
N TYR A 172 3.44 -6.19 -13.94
CA TYR A 172 3.97 -5.22 -14.90
C TYR A 172 5.49 -5.08 -14.82
N ILE A 173 6.03 -4.96 -13.59
CA ILE A 173 7.47 -4.83 -13.34
C ILE A 173 8.19 -6.11 -13.79
N CYS A 174 7.68 -7.28 -13.41
CA CYS A 174 8.29 -8.56 -13.74
C CYS A 174 8.30 -8.80 -15.25
N ALA A 175 7.14 -8.70 -15.91
CA ALA A 175 7.02 -8.90 -17.36
C ALA A 175 7.93 -7.93 -18.14
N GLY A 176 7.91 -6.63 -17.76
CA GLY A 176 8.70 -5.64 -18.46
C GLY A 176 10.20 -5.77 -18.23
N ARG A 177 10.65 -6.11 -17.03
CA ARG A 177 12.07 -6.34 -16.75
C ARG A 177 12.60 -7.59 -17.47
N ILE A 178 11.81 -8.65 -17.57
CA ILE A 178 12.16 -9.83 -18.35
C ILE A 178 12.25 -9.47 -19.84
N GLU A 179 11.25 -8.78 -20.39
CA GLU A 179 11.25 -8.30 -21.78
C GLU A 179 12.49 -7.48 -22.11
N LYS A 180 12.91 -6.60 -21.20
CA LYS A 180 14.08 -5.70 -21.38
C LYS A 180 15.42 -6.33 -20.97
N GLY A 181 15.44 -7.53 -20.41
CA GLY A 181 16.64 -8.17 -19.91
C GLY A 181 17.26 -7.45 -18.70
N THR A 182 16.44 -6.76 -17.89
CA THR A 182 16.86 -5.99 -16.70
C THR A 182 16.43 -6.63 -15.39
N MET A 183 15.84 -7.84 -15.44
CA MET A 183 15.52 -8.60 -14.24
C MET A 183 16.81 -9.01 -13.53
N PRO A 184 17.00 -8.69 -12.23
CA PRO A 184 18.17 -9.15 -11.51
C PRO A 184 18.16 -10.67 -11.34
N LYS A 185 19.33 -11.24 -11.05
CA LYS A 185 19.42 -12.63 -10.64
C LYS A 185 18.78 -12.80 -9.25
N ASP A 186 17.99 -13.85 -9.07
CA ASP A 186 17.30 -14.19 -7.82
C ASP A 186 16.50 -12.98 -7.24
N PRO A 187 15.54 -12.41 -8.01
CA PRO A 187 14.82 -11.20 -7.64
C PRO A 187 13.96 -11.41 -6.40
N VAL A 188 13.83 -10.36 -5.59
CA VAL A 188 13.06 -10.35 -4.34
C VAL A 188 11.95 -9.30 -4.41
N ALA A 189 10.72 -9.71 -4.08
CA ALA A 189 9.62 -8.81 -3.78
C ALA A 189 9.16 -9.02 -2.33
N VAL A 190 8.59 -7.98 -1.71
CA VAL A 190 8.19 -8.01 -0.29
C VAL A 190 6.76 -7.51 -0.15
N LYS A 191 5.94 -8.19 0.65
CA LYS A 191 4.58 -7.74 0.98
C LYS A 191 4.24 -7.92 2.45
N SER A 192 3.18 -7.26 2.94
CA SER A 192 2.67 -7.53 4.27
C SER A 192 1.97 -8.89 4.34
N ILE A 193 1.94 -9.51 5.54
CA ILE A 193 1.23 -10.79 5.79
C ILE A 193 -0.29 -10.72 5.55
N VAL A 194 -0.85 -9.53 5.44
CA VAL A 194 -2.27 -9.29 5.18
C VAL A 194 -2.55 -8.87 3.74
N SER A 195 -1.50 -8.71 2.92
CA SER A 195 -1.60 -8.44 1.49
C SER A 195 -1.95 -9.72 0.71
N THR A 196 -2.55 -9.54 -0.45
CA THR A 196 -3.13 -10.61 -1.27
C THR A 196 -2.18 -11.76 -1.61
N PRO A 197 -2.60 -13.03 -1.46
CA PRO A 197 -1.86 -14.19 -1.99
C PRO A 197 -1.76 -14.25 -3.51
N LEU A 198 -2.56 -13.47 -4.24
CA LEU A 198 -2.42 -13.32 -5.69
C LEU A 198 -1.00 -12.90 -6.08
N ALA A 199 -0.36 -12.06 -5.26
CA ALA A 199 1.03 -11.64 -5.46
C ALA A 199 2.03 -12.81 -5.31
N ASP A 200 1.75 -13.80 -4.45
CA ASP A 200 2.59 -15.00 -4.34
C ASP A 200 2.52 -15.84 -5.62
N ALA A 201 1.33 -16.00 -6.21
CA ALA A 201 1.13 -16.72 -7.46
C ALA A 201 1.86 -16.03 -8.64
N ILE A 202 1.75 -14.71 -8.73
CA ILE A 202 2.45 -13.90 -9.73
C ILE A 202 3.97 -14.01 -9.55
N ALA A 203 4.47 -13.86 -8.33
CA ALA A 203 5.90 -13.97 -8.03
C ALA A 203 6.46 -15.35 -8.41
N ALA A 204 5.73 -16.42 -8.08
CA ALA A 204 6.10 -17.80 -8.44
C ALA A 204 6.18 -17.99 -9.97
N HIS A 205 5.23 -17.42 -10.73
CA HIS A 205 5.24 -17.45 -12.19
C HIS A 205 6.51 -16.85 -12.79
N TYR A 206 6.96 -15.72 -12.24
CA TYR A 206 8.15 -15.00 -12.71
C TYR A 206 9.47 -15.43 -12.05
N GLY A 207 9.45 -16.41 -11.15
CA GLY A 207 10.64 -16.86 -10.42
C GLY A 207 11.17 -15.82 -9.42
N VAL A 208 10.28 -15.01 -8.84
CA VAL A 208 10.59 -13.99 -7.82
C VAL A 208 10.41 -14.58 -6.44
N GLU A 209 11.41 -14.40 -5.57
CA GLU A 209 11.29 -14.70 -4.14
C GLU A 209 10.32 -13.71 -3.48
N MET A 210 9.12 -14.17 -3.08
CA MET A 210 8.18 -13.36 -2.34
C MET A 210 8.41 -13.50 -0.83
N ARG A 211 8.75 -12.40 -0.17
CA ARG A 211 8.88 -12.34 1.29
C ARG A 211 7.65 -11.70 1.90
N SER A 212 7.02 -12.39 2.86
CA SER A 212 5.90 -11.84 3.64
C SER A 212 6.42 -11.35 4.99
N VAL A 213 6.13 -10.10 5.34
CA VAL A 213 6.57 -9.46 6.58
C VAL A 213 5.38 -8.94 7.38
N LEU A 214 5.59 -8.55 8.63
CA LEU A 214 4.55 -7.92 9.45
C LEU A 214 4.05 -6.62 8.78
N THR A 215 2.85 -6.19 9.16
CA THR A 215 2.28 -4.91 8.69
C THR A 215 3.12 -3.73 9.20
N GLY A 216 3.28 -2.75 8.35
CA GLY A 216 4.11 -1.58 8.54
C GLY A 216 5.33 -1.61 7.63
N PHE A 217 5.47 -0.59 6.79
CA PHE A 217 6.49 -0.54 5.74
C PHE A 217 7.93 -0.58 6.28
N LYS A 218 8.11 -0.30 7.59
CA LYS A 218 9.40 -0.47 8.28
C LYS A 218 9.97 -1.89 8.10
N TRP A 219 9.10 -2.91 8.03
CA TRP A 219 9.52 -4.29 7.83
C TRP A 219 9.94 -4.59 6.39
N ILE A 220 9.32 -3.91 5.42
CA ILE A 220 9.80 -3.93 4.02
C ILE A 220 11.15 -3.22 3.94
N GLY A 221 11.28 -2.06 4.59
CA GLY A 221 12.55 -1.33 4.72
C GLY A 221 13.66 -2.16 5.38
N ASP A 222 13.33 -2.98 6.40
CA ASP A 222 14.24 -3.91 7.05
C ASP A 222 14.74 -5.00 6.07
N GLN A 223 13.87 -5.56 5.25
CA GLN A 223 14.28 -6.52 4.21
C GLN A 223 15.23 -5.91 3.18
N ILE A 224 15.03 -4.65 2.80
CA ILE A 224 15.95 -3.93 1.93
C ILE A 224 17.31 -3.73 2.64
N ALA A 225 17.31 -3.35 3.93
CA ALA A 225 18.52 -3.19 4.71
C ALA A 225 19.30 -4.51 4.86
N ASN A 226 18.59 -5.63 5.03
CA ASN A 226 19.20 -6.97 5.09
C ASN A 226 19.87 -7.35 3.76
N LEU A 227 19.22 -7.07 2.63
CA LEU A 227 19.80 -7.27 1.29
C LEU A 227 21.02 -6.36 1.08
N GLU A 228 20.96 -5.10 1.53
CA GLU A 228 22.08 -4.17 1.45
C GLU A 228 23.29 -4.65 2.27
N ALA A 229 23.05 -5.09 3.50
CA ALA A 229 24.09 -5.66 4.35
C ALA A 229 24.75 -6.92 3.75
N ALA A 230 24.00 -7.70 2.97
CA ALA A 230 24.48 -8.85 2.23
C ALA A 230 25.20 -8.49 0.90
N GLY A 231 25.18 -7.22 0.49
CA GLY A 231 25.68 -6.79 -0.83
C GLY A 231 24.77 -7.19 -2.00
N GLU A 232 23.50 -7.46 -1.73
CA GLU A 232 22.50 -8.01 -2.68
C GLU A 232 21.30 -7.07 -2.89
N VAL A 233 21.45 -5.78 -2.59
CA VAL A 233 20.33 -4.82 -2.59
C VAL A 233 19.62 -4.70 -3.95
N ASP A 234 20.33 -4.95 -5.06
CA ASP A 234 19.78 -4.91 -6.41
C ASP A 234 18.77 -6.03 -6.70
N ARG A 235 18.71 -7.06 -5.84
CA ARG A 235 17.68 -8.10 -5.91
C ARG A 235 16.29 -7.58 -5.56
N PHE A 236 16.19 -6.51 -4.75
CA PHE A 236 14.90 -5.91 -4.39
C PHE A 236 14.29 -5.21 -5.59
N ILE A 237 13.17 -5.72 -6.09
CA ILE A 237 12.48 -5.17 -7.25
C ILE A 237 11.21 -4.41 -6.90
N PHE A 238 10.46 -4.85 -5.86
CA PHE A 238 9.18 -4.27 -5.49
C PHE A 238 8.78 -4.63 -4.06
N GLY A 239 8.13 -3.68 -3.36
CA GLY A 239 7.49 -3.91 -2.08
C GLY A 239 6.16 -3.18 -1.99
N PHE A 240 5.15 -3.78 -1.33
CA PHE A 240 3.84 -3.14 -1.20
C PHE A 240 3.08 -3.59 0.05
N GLU A 241 2.14 -2.74 0.46
CA GLU A 241 1.10 -3.04 1.44
C GLU A 241 -0.28 -2.86 0.82
N GLU A 242 -1.27 -3.60 1.33
CA GLU A 242 -2.66 -3.53 0.90
C GLU A 242 -3.28 -2.14 1.05
N SER A 243 -2.69 -1.31 1.92
CA SER A 243 -3.10 0.07 2.22
C SER A 243 -2.51 1.10 1.25
N TYR A 244 -2.35 0.75 -0.03
CA TYR A 244 -1.97 1.65 -1.12
C TYR A 244 -0.54 2.19 -1.07
N GLY A 245 0.34 1.55 -0.29
CA GLY A 245 1.76 1.88 -0.18
C GLY A 245 2.62 1.00 -1.07
N TYR A 246 3.45 1.61 -1.91
CA TYR A 246 4.30 0.91 -2.89
C TYR A 246 5.72 1.47 -2.88
N LEU A 247 6.70 0.61 -3.20
CA LEU A 247 8.08 1.01 -3.43
C LEU A 247 8.72 0.10 -4.49
N ALA A 248 9.43 0.69 -5.45
CA ALA A 248 10.23 -0.05 -6.43
C ALA A 248 11.68 0.47 -6.40
N GLY A 249 12.58 -0.40 -5.96
CA GLY A 249 14.00 -0.07 -5.78
C GLY A 249 14.36 0.45 -4.37
N PRO A 250 15.66 0.43 -4.03
CA PRO A 250 16.14 0.57 -2.66
C PRO A 250 16.56 1.99 -2.26
N TYR A 251 16.17 3.03 -3.01
CA TYR A 251 16.65 4.41 -2.81
C TYR A 251 16.07 5.08 -1.54
N VAL A 252 14.92 4.61 -1.05
CA VAL A 252 14.32 4.97 0.24
C VAL A 252 13.92 3.72 1.01
N ARG A 253 13.47 3.87 2.27
CA ARG A 253 13.08 2.76 3.17
C ARG A 253 11.63 2.84 3.61
N ASP A 254 10.83 3.61 2.88
CA ASP A 254 9.39 3.75 3.11
C ASP A 254 8.65 3.74 1.78
N LYS A 255 7.34 3.67 1.85
CA LYS A 255 6.41 3.85 0.74
C LYS A 255 6.68 5.19 0.05
N ASP A 256 6.54 5.21 -1.25
CA ASP A 256 6.70 6.43 -2.04
C ASP A 256 5.59 6.50 -3.09
N ALA A 257 4.67 7.44 -2.91
CA ALA A 257 3.60 7.65 -3.86
C ALA A 257 4.08 8.24 -5.18
N VAL A 258 5.26 8.86 -5.23
CA VAL A 258 5.81 9.42 -6.47
C VAL A 258 6.19 8.31 -7.42
N ILE A 259 6.96 7.30 -6.94
CA ILE A 259 7.28 6.13 -7.76
C ILE A 259 6.04 5.28 -8.05
N GLY A 260 5.12 5.16 -7.09
CA GLY A 260 3.83 4.51 -7.31
C GLY A 260 3.07 5.16 -8.46
N SER A 261 2.93 6.48 -8.44
CA SER A 261 2.29 7.28 -9.50
C SER A 261 2.97 7.11 -10.85
N MET A 262 4.30 7.17 -10.87
CA MET A 262 5.11 6.97 -12.07
C MET A 262 4.84 5.62 -12.72
N LEU A 263 4.94 4.53 -11.95
CA LEU A 263 4.77 3.17 -12.46
C LEU A 263 3.32 2.86 -12.86
N ILE A 264 2.34 3.37 -12.13
CA ILE A 264 0.92 3.23 -12.47
C ILE A 264 0.64 3.92 -13.81
N CYS A 265 1.13 5.14 -14.00
CA CYS A 265 0.94 5.88 -15.25
C CYS A 265 1.70 5.25 -16.42
N GLU A 266 2.93 4.74 -16.19
CA GLU A 266 3.67 4.00 -17.21
C GLU A 266 2.94 2.71 -17.61
N MET A 267 2.41 1.96 -16.66
CA MET A 267 1.60 0.77 -16.89
C MET A 267 0.32 1.10 -17.68
N ALA A 268 -0.38 2.16 -17.33
CA ALA A 268 -1.57 2.62 -18.06
C ALA A 268 -1.23 2.98 -19.51
N ALA A 269 -0.14 3.73 -19.72
CA ALA A 269 0.38 4.09 -21.02
C ALA A 269 0.77 2.86 -21.84
N TYR A 270 1.38 1.86 -21.22
CA TYR A 270 1.76 0.60 -21.88
C TYR A 270 0.54 -0.15 -22.38
N TYR A 271 -0.44 -0.43 -21.52
CA TYR A 271 -1.63 -1.17 -21.94
C TYR A 271 -2.41 -0.41 -23.02
N ARG A 272 -2.53 0.92 -22.89
CA ARG A 272 -3.12 1.74 -23.95
C ARG A 272 -2.39 1.58 -25.29
N SER A 273 -1.04 1.57 -25.28
CA SER A 273 -0.23 1.47 -26.50
C SER A 273 -0.40 0.16 -27.26
N ILE A 274 -0.80 -0.90 -26.55
CA ILE A 274 -1.07 -2.23 -27.15
C ILE A 274 -2.57 -2.51 -27.34
N GLY A 275 -3.42 -1.47 -27.20
CA GLY A 275 -4.88 -1.62 -27.36
C GLY A 275 -5.59 -2.35 -26.23
N SER A 276 -4.98 -2.38 -25.05
CA SER A 276 -5.53 -2.98 -23.81
C SER A 276 -5.78 -1.90 -22.73
N SER A 277 -6.09 -2.33 -21.51
CA SER A 277 -6.30 -1.46 -20.35
C SER A 277 -5.86 -2.14 -19.07
N ILE A 278 -5.68 -1.34 -17.99
CA ILE A 278 -5.41 -1.88 -16.63
C ILE A 278 -6.52 -2.87 -16.23
N LYS A 279 -7.80 -2.53 -16.48
CA LYS A 279 -8.92 -3.43 -16.18
C LYS A 279 -8.83 -4.75 -16.92
N GLN A 280 -8.56 -4.71 -18.21
CA GLN A 280 -8.42 -5.93 -19.00
C GLN A 280 -7.27 -6.80 -18.49
N ARG A 281 -6.11 -6.20 -18.15
CA ARG A 281 -5.00 -6.96 -17.57
C ARG A 281 -5.36 -7.56 -16.21
N LEU A 282 -6.06 -6.83 -15.35
CA LEU A 282 -6.51 -7.35 -14.07
C LEU A 282 -7.43 -8.58 -14.25
N GLU A 283 -8.36 -8.54 -15.20
CA GLU A 283 -9.24 -9.69 -15.50
C GLU A 283 -8.45 -10.88 -16.09
N GLU A 284 -7.39 -10.63 -16.86
CA GLU A 284 -6.49 -11.67 -17.34
C GLU A 284 -5.71 -12.33 -16.19
N ILE A 285 -5.18 -11.53 -15.26
CA ILE A 285 -4.51 -11.99 -14.04
C ILE A 285 -5.46 -12.89 -13.22
N TYR A 286 -6.70 -12.45 -13.03
CA TYR A 286 -7.70 -13.26 -12.32
C TYR A 286 -8.04 -14.58 -13.03
N LYS A 287 -8.07 -14.58 -14.35
CA LYS A 287 -8.27 -15.84 -15.13
C LYS A 287 -7.09 -16.79 -15.02
N GLU A 288 -5.88 -16.24 -14.92
CA GLU A 288 -4.65 -17.02 -14.87
C GLU A 288 -4.37 -17.60 -13.48
N TYR A 289 -4.59 -16.80 -12.42
CA TYR A 289 -4.20 -17.15 -11.04
C TYR A 289 -5.37 -17.38 -10.08
N GLY A 290 -6.60 -17.06 -10.49
CA GLY A 290 -7.80 -17.18 -9.68
C GLY A 290 -8.38 -15.83 -9.22
N ARG A 291 -9.70 -15.79 -9.03
CA ARG A 291 -10.44 -14.59 -8.62
C ARG A 291 -10.31 -14.38 -7.10
N TYR A 292 -9.22 -13.77 -6.68
CA TYR A 292 -9.04 -13.35 -5.30
C TYR A 292 -9.87 -12.10 -4.98
N LEU A 293 -10.46 -12.09 -3.78
CA LEU A 293 -11.07 -10.91 -3.19
C LEU A 293 -10.47 -10.69 -1.80
N ASN A 294 -9.98 -9.47 -1.58
CA ASN A 294 -9.42 -9.05 -0.30
C ASN A 294 -10.27 -7.90 0.25
N LYS A 295 -10.81 -8.06 1.46
CA LYS A 295 -11.63 -7.06 2.15
C LYS A 295 -11.24 -6.97 3.61
N VAL A 296 -11.48 -5.79 4.20
CA VAL A 296 -11.19 -5.50 5.62
C VAL A 296 -12.47 -4.99 6.26
N ASP A 297 -12.85 -5.60 7.37
CA ASP A 297 -13.89 -5.08 8.27
C ASP A 297 -13.25 -4.61 9.57
N SER A 298 -13.78 -3.56 10.18
CA SER A 298 -13.30 -3.00 11.45
C SER A 298 -14.39 -3.11 12.51
N PHE A 299 -14.03 -3.66 13.67
CA PHE A 299 -14.91 -3.78 14.84
C PHE A 299 -14.40 -2.81 15.90
N GLU A 300 -15.23 -1.82 16.26
CA GLU A 300 -14.87 -0.79 17.22
C GLU A 300 -15.41 -1.14 18.62
N PHE A 301 -14.61 -0.83 19.63
CA PHE A 301 -14.93 -1.06 21.04
C PHE A 301 -14.87 0.28 21.79
N PRO A 302 -15.89 1.15 21.64
CA PRO A 302 -15.85 2.47 22.26
C PRO A 302 -15.90 2.42 23.78
N GLY A 303 -15.30 3.41 24.42
CA GLY A 303 -15.28 3.57 25.88
C GLY A 303 -13.95 3.18 26.53
N LEU A 304 -13.85 3.42 27.83
CA LEU A 304 -12.61 3.27 28.61
C LEU A 304 -12.09 1.83 28.68
N THR A 305 -12.98 0.84 28.58
CA THR A 305 -12.65 -0.59 28.65
C THR A 305 -12.42 -1.24 27.28
N GLY A 306 -12.49 -0.46 26.19
CA GLY A 306 -12.38 -0.98 24.82
C GLY A 306 -11.09 -1.77 24.57
N MET A 307 -9.96 -1.26 25.07
CA MET A 307 -8.65 -1.94 24.94
C MET A 307 -8.61 -3.27 25.73
N GLU A 308 -9.19 -3.32 26.91
CA GLU A 308 -9.26 -4.53 27.72
C GLU A 308 -10.17 -5.59 27.06
N LYS A 309 -11.33 -5.16 26.55
CA LYS A 309 -12.25 -6.04 25.79
C LYS A 309 -11.54 -6.64 24.58
N MET A 310 -10.85 -5.82 23.79
CA MET A 310 -10.08 -6.24 22.64
C MET A 310 -8.98 -7.26 23.00
N ALA A 311 -8.24 -7.01 24.09
CA ALA A 311 -7.23 -7.95 24.60
C ALA A 311 -7.85 -9.28 25.02
N SER A 312 -9.02 -9.26 25.71
CA SER A 312 -9.76 -10.45 26.11
C SER A 312 -10.24 -11.26 24.90
N ILE A 313 -10.75 -10.62 23.85
CA ILE A 313 -11.18 -11.28 22.61
C ILE A 313 -9.99 -11.99 21.96
N MET A 314 -8.85 -11.32 21.82
CA MET A 314 -7.64 -11.92 21.24
C MET A 314 -7.12 -13.10 22.07
N GLN A 315 -7.25 -13.05 23.40
CA GLN A 315 -6.88 -14.16 24.25
C GLN A 315 -7.84 -15.34 24.09
N LYS A 316 -9.16 -15.10 24.07
CA LYS A 316 -10.17 -16.16 23.81
C LYS A 316 -9.94 -16.86 22.48
N LEU A 317 -9.61 -16.11 21.42
CA LEU A 317 -9.30 -16.65 20.10
C LEU A 317 -8.05 -17.55 20.09
N ARG A 318 -7.09 -17.31 21.00
CA ARG A 318 -5.91 -18.15 21.19
C ARG A 318 -6.21 -19.41 21.98
N ASP A 319 -6.96 -19.25 23.08
CA ASP A 319 -7.27 -20.36 23.99
C ASP A 319 -8.26 -21.36 23.36
N ASN A 320 -9.19 -20.84 22.55
CA ASN A 320 -10.23 -21.61 21.89
C ASN A 320 -10.36 -21.16 20.40
N PRO A 321 -9.39 -21.50 19.54
CA PRO A 321 -9.45 -21.13 18.13
C PRO A 321 -10.65 -21.81 17.45
N PRO A 322 -11.35 -21.12 16.54
CA PRO A 322 -12.42 -21.73 15.78
C PRO A 322 -11.84 -22.90 14.94
N THR A 323 -12.54 -24.04 14.96
CA THR A 323 -12.20 -25.21 14.15
C THR A 323 -12.86 -25.18 12.77
N GLU A 324 -13.88 -24.33 12.63
CA GLU A 324 -14.66 -24.13 11.42
C GLU A 324 -15.13 -22.66 11.34
N LEU A 325 -15.17 -22.09 10.14
CA LEU A 325 -15.75 -20.79 9.85
C LEU A 325 -16.56 -20.89 8.54
N ALA A 326 -17.81 -20.45 8.58
CA ALA A 326 -18.75 -20.48 7.43
C ALA A 326 -18.86 -21.86 6.76
N GLY A 327 -18.86 -22.95 7.53
CA GLY A 327 -18.95 -24.33 7.01
C GLY A 327 -17.65 -24.91 6.46
N HIS A 328 -16.52 -24.18 6.54
CA HIS A 328 -15.20 -24.64 6.11
C HIS A 328 -14.28 -24.89 7.30
N LYS A 329 -13.58 -26.02 7.30
CA LYS A 329 -12.60 -26.35 8.34
C LYS A 329 -11.43 -25.36 8.34
N VAL A 330 -11.02 -24.97 9.55
CA VAL A 330 -9.74 -24.28 9.77
C VAL A 330 -8.65 -25.36 9.75
N VAL A 331 -7.81 -25.32 8.71
CA VAL A 331 -6.73 -26.30 8.50
C VAL A 331 -5.42 -25.87 9.13
N LYS A 332 -5.24 -24.55 9.38
CA LYS A 332 -4.07 -24.01 10.05
C LYS A 332 -4.42 -22.74 10.82
N VAL A 333 -3.92 -22.65 12.04
CA VAL A 333 -3.91 -21.42 12.84
C VAL A 333 -2.45 -20.97 12.98
N THR A 334 -2.17 -19.72 12.64
CA THR A 334 -0.84 -19.12 12.84
C THR A 334 -0.95 -17.99 13.85
N ASP A 335 -0.24 -18.10 14.96
CA ASP A 335 -0.15 -17.05 15.99
C ASP A 335 1.20 -16.33 15.89
N TYR A 336 1.17 -15.08 15.48
CA TYR A 336 2.39 -14.26 15.34
C TYR A 336 2.96 -13.81 16.71
N LYS A 337 2.35 -14.13 17.83
CA LYS A 337 3.02 -14.02 19.13
C LYS A 337 4.13 -15.07 19.35
N LYS A 338 4.26 -16.01 18.42
CA LYS A 338 5.23 -17.11 18.47
C LYS A 338 6.28 -16.96 17.34
N PRO A 339 7.34 -16.19 17.55
CA PRO A 339 8.39 -15.98 16.54
C PRO A 339 9.05 -17.28 16.08
N GLU A 340 9.13 -18.28 16.95
CA GLU A 340 9.71 -19.60 16.66
C GLU A 340 8.91 -20.40 15.62
N GLU A 341 7.61 -20.12 15.49
CA GLU A 341 6.74 -20.78 14.50
C GLU A 341 6.69 -20.00 13.18
N THR A 342 6.85 -18.67 13.24
CA THR A 342 6.63 -17.77 12.09
C THR A 342 7.92 -17.30 11.43
N GLY A 343 9.04 -17.28 12.14
CA GLY A 343 10.29 -16.69 11.72
C GLY A 343 10.25 -15.14 11.64
N LEU A 344 9.16 -14.52 12.12
CA LEU A 344 8.99 -13.07 12.15
C LEU A 344 8.96 -12.56 13.60
N PRO A 345 9.24 -11.28 13.84
CA PRO A 345 9.11 -10.68 15.17
C PRO A 345 7.72 -10.90 15.76
N ALA A 346 7.63 -10.93 17.11
CA ALA A 346 6.36 -11.14 17.79
C ALA A 346 5.35 -10.03 17.46
N ALA A 347 4.13 -10.41 17.07
CA ALA A 347 3.05 -9.49 16.78
C ALA A 347 1.70 -10.04 17.25
N ASN A 348 0.78 -9.14 17.63
CA ASN A 348 -0.55 -9.57 18.06
C ASN A 348 -1.48 -9.79 16.86
N VAL A 349 -1.21 -10.85 16.08
CA VAL A 349 -1.95 -11.22 14.87
C VAL A 349 -2.25 -12.72 14.91
N LEU A 350 -3.46 -13.08 14.49
CA LEU A 350 -3.89 -14.47 14.26
C LEU A 350 -4.33 -14.63 12.81
N ILE A 351 -3.88 -15.70 12.16
CA ILE A 351 -4.33 -16.10 10.81
C ILE A 351 -4.99 -17.47 10.88
N TYR A 352 -6.21 -17.56 10.39
CA TYR A 352 -6.96 -18.79 10.19
C TYR A 352 -6.99 -19.11 8.70
N ALA A 353 -6.29 -20.17 8.28
CA ALA A 353 -6.37 -20.69 6.92
C ALA A 353 -7.42 -21.79 6.83
N LEU A 354 -8.29 -21.72 5.83
CA LEU A 354 -9.40 -22.63 5.63
C LEU A 354 -9.12 -23.62 4.50
N GLU A 355 -9.80 -24.76 4.53
CA GLU A 355 -9.62 -25.85 3.57
C GLU A 355 -9.94 -25.46 2.12
N ASN A 356 -10.78 -24.44 1.90
CA ASN A 356 -11.11 -23.90 0.57
C ASN A 356 -10.11 -22.84 0.06
N GLY A 357 -8.99 -22.61 0.79
CA GLY A 357 -7.98 -21.61 0.45
C GLY A 357 -8.29 -20.19 0.92
N ALA A 358 -9.46 -19.95 1.51
CA ALA A 358 -9.77 -18.66 2.14
C ALA A 358 -8.95 -18.46 3.42
N THR A 359 -8.73 -17.19 3.80
CA THR A 359 -8.07 -16.84 5.05
C THR A 359 -8.83 -15.73 5.78
N VAL A 360 -8.80 -15.81 7.12
CA VAL A 360 -9.29 -14.76 8.01
C VAL A 360 -8.15 -14.35 8.94
N VAL A 361 -7.76 -13.07 8.87
CA VAL A 361 -6.72 -12.51 9.75
C VAL A 361 -7.38 -11.61 10.78
N VAL A 362 -7.08 -11.82 12.05
CA VAL A 362 -7.59 -10.97 13.14
C VAL A 362 -6.42 -10.21 13.76
N ARG A 363 -6.50 -8.87 13.72
CA ARG A 363 -5.44 -7.97 14.20
C ARG A 363 -6.03 -6.81 14.97
N PRO A 364 -5.73 -6.66 16.27
CA PRO A 364 -6.09 -5.47 17.02
C PRO A 364 -5.24 -4.27 16.60
N SER A 365 -5.82 -3.06 16.66
CA SER A 365 -5.05 -1.83 16.54
C SER A 365 -4.18 -1.63 17.79
N GLY A 366 -2.98 -1.08 17.59
CA GLY A 366 -2.08 -0.71 18.71
C GLY A 366 -2.44 0.62 19.36
N THR A 367 -3.22 1.47 18.69
CA THR A 367 -3.47 2.87 19.11
C THR A 367 -4.95 3.18 19.35
N GLU A 368 -5.85 2.38 18.80
CA GLU A 368 -7.29 2.61 18.85
C GLU A 368 -8.01 1.34 19.33
N PRO A 369 -9.13 1.46 20.06
CA PRO A 369 -9.89 0.32 20.52
C PRO A 369 -10.70 -0.32 19.37
N LYS A 370 -10.02 -0.91 18.41
CA LYS A 370 -10.63 -1.60 17.28
C LYS A 370 -9.84 -2.84 16.86
N ILE A 371 -10.55 -3.85 16.38
CA ILE A 371 -9.99 -5.03 15.73
C ILE A 371 -10.28 -4.93 14.23
N LYS A 372 -9.24 -5.07 13.41
CA LYS A 372 -9.37 -5.27 11.97
C LYS A 372 -9.38 -6.75 11.65
N THR A 373 -10.33 -7.14 10.81
CA THR A 373 -10.41 -8.50 10.28
C THR A 373 -10.23 -8.45 8.77
N TYR A 374 -9.17 -9.09 8.27
CA TYR A 374 -8.87 -9.17 6.85
C TYR A 374 -9.38 -10.50 6.32
N PHE A 375 -10.16 -10.44 5.26
CA PHE A 375 -10.70 -11.60 4.56
C PHE A 375 -10.03 -11.72 3.20
N THR A 376 -9.51 -12.90 2.92
CA THR A 376 -9.10 -13.29 1.58
C THR A 376 -9.96 -14.47 1.15
N THR A 377 -10.66 -14.35 0.03
CA THR A 377 -11.46 -15.43 -0.56
C THR A 377 -11.02 -15.69 -1.98
N LEU A 378 -11.24 -16.91 -2.46
CA LEU A 378 -10.95 -17.35 -3.82
C LEU A 378 -12.24 -17.91 -4.41
N GLY A 379 -12.86 -17.13 -5.29
CA GLY A 379 -14.11 -17.51 -5.95
C GLY A 379 -13.93 -17.87 -7.41
N LYS A 380 -14.94 -18.52 -8.00
CA LYS A 380 -15.04 -18.73 -9.45
C LYS A 380 -15.26 -17.41 -10.21
N ASP A 381 -15.90 -16.45 -9.57
CA ASP A 381 -16.15 -15.09 -10.02
C ASP A 381 -16.24 -14.13 -8.83
N LEU A 382 -16.41 -12.83 -9.09
CA LEU A 382 -16.49 -11.81 -8.03
C LEU A 382 -17.70 -12.03 -7.10
N ALA A 383 -18.83 -12.44 -7.63
CA ALA A 383 -20.05 -12.66 -6.83
C ALA A 383 -19.86 -13.83 -5.85
N ASP A 384 -19.23 -14.90 -6.29
CA ASP A 384 -18.90 -16.05 -5.46
C ASP A 384 -17.86 -15.69 -4.39
N ALA A 385 -16.79 -14.97 -4.74
CA ALA A 385 -15.80 -14.50 -3.77
C ALA A 385 -16.41 -13.56 -2.72
N GLN A 386 -17.34 -12.68 -3.12
CA GLN A 386 -18.05 -11.78 -2.21
C GLN A 386 -18.98 -12.56 -1.29
N ALA A 387 -19.74 -13.53 -1.80
CA ALA A 387 -20.60 -14.37 -0.97
C ALA A 387 -19.82 -15.15 0.09
N GLN A 388 -18.64 -15.69 -0.28
CA GLN A 388 -17.73 -16.33 0.67
C GLN A 388 -17.25 -15.34 1.75
N LYS A 389 -16.84 -14.11 1.37
CA LYS A 389 -16.45 -13.07 2.33
C LYS A 389 -17.56 -12.75 3.30
N ASP A 390 -18.80 -12.55 2.80
CA ASP A 390 -19.94 -12.19 3.64
C ASP A 390 -20.30 -13.31 4.62
N ALA A 391 -20.22 -14.57 4.19
CA ALA A 391 -20.41 -15.73 5.07
C ALA A 391 -19.31 -15.80 6.15
N LEU A 392 -18.05 -15.55 5.81
CA LEU A 392 -16.94 -15.51 6.77
C LEU A 392 -17.10 -14.35 7.76
N ALA A 393 -17.51 -13.18 7.31
CA ALA A 393 -17.77 -12.03 8.17
C ALA A 393 -18.88 -12.33 9.17
N ALA A 394 -20.00 -12.90 8.72
CA ALA A 394 -21.10 -13.32 9.59
C ALA A 394 -20.69 -14.41 10.60
N ALA A 395 -19.75 -15.29 10.24
CA ALA A 395 -19.28 -16.35 11.14
C ALA A 395 -18.29 -15.84 12.20
N ILE A 396 -17.45 -14.84 11.90
CA ILE A 396 -16.46 -14.31 12.84
C ILE A 396 -17.03 -13.22 13.77
N GLU A 397 -18.03 -12.45 13.31
CA GLU A 397 -18.62 -11.34 14.06
C GLU A 397 -19.07 -11.72 15.47
N PRO A 398 -19.83 -12.82 15.70
CA PRO A 398 -20.25 -13.23 17.04
C PRO A 398 -19.08 -13.61 17.96
N ILE A 399 -17.93 -13.97 17.39
CA ILE A 399 -16.72 -14.34 18.16
C ILE A 399 -15.99 -13.08 18.61
N LEU A 400 -16.11 -11.98 17.85
CA LEU A 400 -15.51 -10.68 18.14
C LEU A 400 -16.43 -9.76 18.96
N ALA A 401 -17.72 -10.07 19.06
CA ALA A 401 -18.68 -9.32 19.88
C ALA A 401 -18.57 -9.68 21.37
#